data_23a7f013b40cf1322722f6266d345649
#
_entry.id   23a7f013b40cf1322722f6266d345649
#
_cell.length_a   1.000
_cell.length_b   1.000
_cell.length_c   1.000
_cell.angle_alpha   90.00
_cell.angle_beta   90.00
_cell.angle_gamma   90.00
#
_symmetry.space_group_name_H-M   'P 1'
#
loop_
_entity.id
_entity.type
_entity.pdbx_description
1 polymer ?
#
loop_
_entity_poly.entity_id
_entity_poly.type
_entity_poly.pdbx_seq_one_letter_code
_entity_poly.pdbx_strand_id
1 'polypeptide(L)'
;MLTGGSGLIGRALAEELAGEGREVLVVSRAPGRVAGLPAGVRAIGWEELPAAADGAAAVVNLAGEPIAGGRWTDARKRRIVESRRRSAEACLAACAAARARPPVLLQASAVGFYGSRGDEALTEISPPGEGFLAETTAAWEEASAGVEALGVRRVVLRTGVVLDPRGGALAKMLPPFRLGLGGPLGSGRQWMPWIHRADQTAALRFLLERSDLDGPFVLAAPSPVRNREFGRALGRALGRPALLPAPALALRLLFGEMAEVVLGGQRARPERLLAAGFAFRF
;
A
#
# COMPACT_ATOMS: atom_id res chain seq x y z
N MET A 1 6.02 -3.70 -15.86
CA MET A 1 6.14 -2.25 -15.70
C MET A 1 5.58 -1.83 -14.34
N LEU A 2 6.23 -0.90 -13.62
CA LEU A 2 5.96 -0.63 -12.21
C LEU A 2 6.01 0.88 -11.92
N THR A 3 4.88 1.52 -11.64
CA THR A 3 4.86 2.89 -11.13
C THR A 3 5.07 2.88 -9.62
N GLY A 4 5.70 3.90 -9.05
CA GLY A 4 6.08 3.90 -7.64
C GLY A 4 7.16 2.88 -7.28
N GLY A 5 7.88 2.35 -8.26
CA GLY A 5 8.93 1.33 -8.09
C GLY A 5 10.14 1.79 -7.26
N SER A 6 10.33 3.09 -7.06
CA SER A 6 11.36 3.63 -6.14
C SER A 6 10.94 3.62 -4.66
N GLY A 7 9.66 3.35 -4.35
CA GLY A 7 9.14 3.27 -2.99
C GLY A 7 9.47 1.93 -2.30
N LEU A 8 9.09 1.82 -1.01
CA LEU A 8 9.38 0.64 -0.18
C LEU A 8 8.90 -0.68 -0.78
N ILE A 9 7.64 -0.74 -1.19
CA ILE A 9 7.01 -1.95 -1.76
C ILE A 9 7.52 -2.17 -3.18
N GLY A 10 7.51 -1.11 -4.00
CA GLY A 10 7.87 -1.20 -5.41
C GLY A 10 9.32 -1.61 -5.63
N ARG A 11 10.26 -1.11 -4.81
CA ARG A 11 11.68 -1.53 -4.89
C ARG A 11 11.83 -3.01 -4.56
N ALA A 12 11.17 -3.48 -3.50
CA ALA A 12 11.24 -4.89 -3.11
C ALA A 12 10.65 -5.81 -4.20
N LEU A 13 9.52 -5.43 -4.79
CA LEU A 13 8.94 -6.17 -5.91
C LEU A 13 9.86 -6.17 -7.14
N ALA A 14 10.46 -5.00 -7.46
CA ALA A 14 11.38 -4.89 -8.58
C ALA A 14 12.63 -5.77 -8.40
N GLU A 15 13.18 -5.82 -7.17
CA GLU A 15 14.30 -6.69 -6.80
C GLU A 15 13.96 -8.18 -7.01
N GLU A 16 12.79 -8.61 -6.54
CA GLU A 16 12.34 -10.01 -6.67
C GLU A 16 12.12 -10.39 -8.14
N LEU A 17 11.40 -9.55 -8.91
CA LEU A 17 11.13 -9.82 -10.32
C LEU A 17 12.40 -9.83 -11.18
N ALA A 18 13.32 -8.90 -10.94
CA ALA A 18 14.60 -8.87 -11.63
C ALA A 18 15.49 -10.06 -11.27
N GLY A 19 15.46 -10.51 -10.01
CA GLY A 19 16.15 -11.72 -9.56
C GLY A 19 15.65 -12.99 -10.26
N GLU A 20 14.43 -13.00 -10.80
CA GLU A 20 13.86 -14.06 -11.63
C GLU A 20 14.18 -13.89 -13.13
N GLY A 21 15.02 -12.94 -13.48
CA GLY A 21 15.38 -12.66 -14.88
C GLY A 21 14.32 -11.88 -15.66
N ARG A 22 13.32 -11.30 -14.99
CA ARG A 22 12.31 -10.46 -15.66
C ARG A 22 12.83 -9.05 -15.88
N GLU A 23 12.60 -8.47 -17.05
CA GLU A 23 12.84 -7.05 -17.31
C GLU A 23 11.81 -6.22 -16.51
N VAL A 24 12.30 -5.26 -15.71
CA VAL A 24 11.46 -4.39 -14.90
C VAL A 24 11.68 -2.92 -15.26
N LEU A 25 10.63 -2.26 -15.72
CA LEU A 25 10.62 -0.82 -15.97
C LEU A 25 9.97 -0.11 -14.80
N VAL A 26 10.73 0.76 -14.12
CA VAL A 26 10.25 1.58 -13.00
C VAL A 26 9.94 2.99 -13.52
N VAL A 27 8.67 3.37 -13.46
CA VAL A 27 8.23 4.71 -13.87
C VAL A 27 8.46 5.72 -12.76
N SER A 28 9.19 6.80 -13.06
CA SER A 28 9.56 7.85 -12.12
C SER A 28 9.38 9.25 -12.72
N ARG A 29 9.11 10.24 -11.87
CA ARG A 29 9.10 11.68 -12.23
C ARG A 29 10.50 12.21 -12.55
N ALA A 30 11.53 11.54 -12.07
CA ALA A 30 12.94 11.89 -12.28
C ALA A 30 13.75 10.60 -12.48
N PRO A 31 13.66 9.94 -13.66
CA PRO A 31 14.29 8.63 -13.89
C PRO A 31 15.80 8.66 -13.67
N GLY A 32 16.48 9.72 -14.08
CA GLY A 32 17.93 9.88 -13.87
C GLY A 32 18.38 10.08 -12.42
N ARG A 33 17.43 10.25 -11.47
CA ARG A 33 17.73 10.37 -10.03
C ARG A 33 17.36 9.10 -9.22
N VAL A 34 16.83 8.08 -9.87
CA VAL A 34 16.51 6.82 -9.19
C VAL A 34 17.79 6.02 -8.98
N ALA A 35 18.36 6.12 -7.78
CA ALA A 35 19.58 5.43 -7.43
C ALA A 35 19.33 4.01 -6.89
N GLY A 36 20.34 3.13 -6.99
CA GLY A 36 20.34 1.80 -6.40
C GLY A 36 19.27 0.87 -6.97
N LEU A 37 18.99 0.95 -8.26
CA LEU A 37 18.18 -0.04 -8.95
C LEU A 37 18.98 -1.34 -9.12
N PRO A 38 18.35 -2.51 -8.93
CA PRO A 38 19.01 -3.81 -9.18
C PRO A 38 19.38 -3.98 -10.66
N ALA A 39 20.27 -4.91 -10.97
CA ALA A 39 20.51 -5.34 -12.34
C ALA A 39 19.20 -5.82 -12.97
N GLY A 40 18.96 -5.49 -14.26
CA GLY A 40 17.70 -5.81 -14.94
C GLY A 40 16.53 -4.85 -14.65
N VAL A 41 16.72 -3.84 -13.81
CA VAL A 41 15.72 -2.80 -13.55
C VAL A 41 16.14 -1.47 -14.17
N ARG A 42 15.30 -0.88 -15.01
CA ARG A 42 15.52 0.41 -15.66
C ARG A 42 14.47 1.43 -15.25
N ALA A 43 14.89 2.66 -14.98
CA ALA A 43 13.97 3.78 -14.74
C ALA A 43 13.60 4.46 -16.06
N ILE A 44 12.30 4.79 -16.20
CA ILE A 44 11.74 5.54 -17.33
C ILE A 44 10.89 6.71 -16.83
N GLY A 45 10.63 7.68 -17.70
CA GLY A 45 9.70 8.79 -17.44
C GLY A 45 8.23 8.39 -17.60
N TRP A 46 7.33 9.26 -17.14
CA TRP A 46 5.90 9.09 -17.34
C TRP A 46 5.48 9.24 -18.80
N GLU A 47 6.23 10.00 -19.57
CA GLU A 47 6.06 10.20 -21.02
C GLU A 47 6.35 8.93 -21.81
N GLU A 48 7.20 8.05 -21.31
CA GLU A 48 7.52 6.76 -21.91
C GLU A 48 6.50 5.66 -21.56
N LEU A 49 5.63 5.92 -20.56
CA LEU A 49 4.68 4.93 -20.04
C LEU A 49 3.78 4.30 -21.10
N PRO A 50 3.19 5.05 -22.07
CA PRO A 50 2.35 4.45 -23.11
C PRO A 50 3.11 3.47 -24.01
N ALA A 51 4.32 3.85 -24.43
CA ALA A 51 5.16 2.98 -25.26
C ALA A 51 5.63 1.73 -24.47
N ALA A 52 5.96 1.89 -23.20
CA ALA A 52 6.39 0.81 -22.31
C ALA A 52 5.25 -0.16 -21.94
N ALA A 53 3.99 0.24 -22.09
CA ALA A 53 2.84 -0.62 -21.86
C ALA A 53 2.58 -1.60 -23.01
N ASP A 54 3.04 -1.26 -24.23
CA ASP A 54 2.83 -2.11 -25.40
C ASP A 54 3.63 -3.41 -25.27
N GLY A 55 2.93 -4.55 -25.21
CA GLY A 55 3.53 -5.87 -25.00
C GLY A 55 4.03 -6.13 -23.56
N ALA A 56 3.77 -5.24 -22.60
CA ALA A 56 4.17 -5.48 -21.23
C ALA A 56 3.38 -6.65 -20.62
N ALA A 57 4.07 -7.53 -19.90
CA ALA A 57 3.44 -8.67 -19.20
C ALA A 57 2.50 -8.24 -18.07
N ALA A 58 2.71 -7.06 -17.49
CA ALA A 58 1.86 -6.50 -16.45
C ALA A 58 2.14 -5.01 -16.22
N VAL A 59 1.12 -4.30 -15.72
CA VAL A 59 1.25 -2.96 -15.14
C VAL A 59 0.96 -3.06 -13.64
N VAL A 60 1.85 -2.52 -12.80
CA VAL A 60 1.65 -2.44 -11.35
C VAL A 60 1.71 -0.98 -10.94
N ASN A 61 0.58 -0.44 -10.52
CA ASN A 61 0.48 0.95 -10.08
C ASN A 61 0.55 1.04 -8.55
N LEU A 62 1.72 1.43 -8.02
CA LEU A 62 1.95 1.71 -6.60
C LEU A 62 2.26 3.20 -6.35
N ALA A 63 2.10 4.06 -7.35
CA ALA A 63 2.44 5.47 -7.23
C ALA A 63 1.40 6.25 -6.43
N GLY A 64 1.87 7.07 -5.51
CA GLY A 64 1.05 7.97 -4.71
C GLY A 64 1.89 8.80 -3.74
N GLU A 65 1.46 10.03 -3.49
CA GLU A 65 2.08 10.89 -2.47
C GLU A 65 1.97 10.26 -1.07
N PRO A 66 3.06 10.24 -0.25
CA PRO A 66 3.02 9.70 1.09
C PRO A 66 1.98 10.41 1.98
N ILE A 67 1.07 9.65 2.59
CA ILE A 67 0.02 10.21 3.46
C ILE A 67 0.59 10.77 4.78
N ALA A 68 1.63 10.14 5.32
CA ALA A 68 2.27 10.48 6.60
C ALA A 68 3.52 11.36 6.45
N GLY A 69 3.57 12.22 5.44
CA GLY A 69 4.70 13.14 5.20
C GLY A 69 4.54 14.53 5.83
N GLY A 70 3.57 14.73 6.75
CA GLY A 70 3.29 16.00 7.44
C GLY A 70 1.81 16.18 7.72
N ARG A 71 1.43 17.28 8.37
CA ARG A 71 0.03 17.60 8.70
C ARG A 71 -0.83 17.69 7.41
N TRP A 72 -2.08 17.27 7.51
CA TRP A 72 -3.02 17.39 6.40
C TRP A 72 -3.62 18.79 6.33
N THR A 73 -3.03 19.62 5.50
CA THR A 73 -3.64 20.86 5.02
C THR A 73 -4.46 20.55 3.77
N ASP A 74 -5.38 21.44 3.39
CA ASP A 74 -6.18 21.26 2.16
C ASP A 74 -5.30 21.10 0.92
N ALA A 75 -4.20 21.87 0.83
CA ALA A 75 -3.24 21.73 -0.26
C ALA A 75 -2.57 20.35 -0.26
N ARG A 76 -2.27 19.78 0.92
CA ARG A 76 -1.69 18.44 1.02
C ARG A 76 -2.71 17.37 0.71
N LYS A 77 -3.93 17.49 1.22
CA LYS A 77 -5.04 16.57 0.90
C LYS A 77 -5.26 16.52 -0.62
N ARG A 78 -5.34 17.67 -1.28
CA ARG A 78 -5.43 17.74 -2.75
C ARG A 78 -4.29 17.03 -3.44
N ARG A 79 -3.02 17.21 -3.03
CA ARG A 79 -1.87 16.51 -3.62
C ARG A 79 -1.95 14.99 -3.42
N ILE A 80 -2.40 14.54 -2.24
CA ILE A 80 -2.57 13.11 -1.93
C ILE A 80 -3.60 12.47 -2.88
N VAL A 81 -4.77 13.09 -3.05
CA VAL A 81 -5.82 12.62 -3.97
C VAL A 81 -5.34 12.66 -5.41
N GLU A 82 -4.84 13.82 -5.84
CA GLU A 82 -4.48 14.06 -7.23
C GLU A 82 -3.33 13.17 -7.72
N SER A 83 -2.32 12.93 -6.87
CA SER A 83 -1.21 12.04 -7.25
C SER A 83 -1.68 10.61 -7.53
N ARG A 84 -2.70 10.14 -6.81
CA ARG A 84 -3.29 8.81 -6.97
C ARG A 84 -4.15 8.72 -8.21
N ARG A 85 -5.05 9.69 -8.37
CA ARG A 85 -5.93 9.78 -9.53
C ARG A 85 -5.12 9.82 -10.82
N ARG A 86 -4.16 10.76 -10.93
CA ARG A 86 -3.29 10.90 -12.11
C ARG A 86 -2.49 9.64 -12.42
N SER A 87 -1.96 8.97 -11.41
CA SER A 87 -1.20 7.73 -11.65
C SER A 87 -2.09 6.60 -12.18
N ALA A 88 -3.31 6.48 -11.67
CA ALA A 88 -4.27 5.48 -12.13
C ALA A 88 -4.76 5.78 -13.55
N GLU A 89 -5.13 7.03 -13.82
CA GLU A 89 -5.53 7.50 -15.16
C GLU A 89 -4.41 7.32 -16.19
N ALA A 90 -3.16 7.62 -15.82
CA ALA A 90 -2.03 7.41 -16.72
C ALA A 90 -1.80 5.93 -17.05
N CYS A 91 -1.98 5.02 -16.06
CA CYS A 91 -1.91 3.59 -16.31
C CYS A 91 -3.06 3.10 -17.21
N LEU A 92 -4.29 3.59 -16.98
CA LEU A 92 -5.44 3.31 -17.84
C LEU A 92 -5.20 3.78 -19.28
N ALA A 93 -4.74 5.03 -19.45
CA ALA A 93 -4.44 5.59 -20.76
C ALA A 93 -3.33 4.81 -21.48
N ALA A 94 -2.29 4.38 -20.76
CA ALA A 94 -1.23 3.55 -21.32
C ALA A 94 -1.74 2.18 -21.78
N CYS A 95 -2.59 1.52 -21.00
CA CYS A 95 -3.25 0.28 -21.40
C CYS A 95 -4.15 0.46 -22.64
N ALA A 96 -4.85 1.60 -22.71
CA ALA A 96 -5.73 1.91 -23.85
C ALA A 96 -4.95 2.17 -25.15
N ALA A 97 -3.79 2.82 -25.06
CA ALA A 97 -2.94 3.15 -26.19
C ALA A 97 -2.11 1.95 -26.71
N ALA A 98 -1.90 0.92 -25.89
CA ALA A 98 -1.11 -0.25 -26.25
C ALA A 98 -1.80 -1.08 -27.35
N ARG A 99 -1.06 -1.51 -28.36
CA ARG A 99 -1.51 -2.44 -29.42
C ARG A 99 -1.64 -3.86 -28.85
N ALA A 100 -0.59 -4.31 -28.16
CA ALA A 100 -0.59 -5.54 -27.37
C ALA A 100 -0.80 -5.16 -25.91
N ARG A 101 -2.05 -5.15 -25.46
CA ARG A 101 -2.41 -4.69 -24.11
C ARG A 101 -1.83 -5.60 -23.03
N PRO A 102 -1.34 -5.03 -21.91
CA PRO A 102 -0.97 -5.82 -20.76
C PRO A 102 -2.15 -6.68 -20.29
N PRO A 103 -1.96 -7.96 -19.98
CA PRO A 103 -3.06 -8.83 -19.53
C PRO A 103 -3.61 -8.45 -18.15
N VAL A 104 -2.83 -7.71 -17.35
CA VAL A 104 -3.20 -7.36 -15.98
C VAL A 104 -2.71 -5.99 -15.54
N LEU A 105 -3.57 -5.28 -14.81
CA LEU A 105 -3.26 -4.10 -13.99
C LEU A 105 -3.44 -4.44 -12.51
N LEU A 106 -2.34 -4.42 -11.73
CA LEU A 106 -2.42 -4.36 -10.27
C LEU A 106 -2.51 -2.91 -9.84
N GLN A 107 -3.65 -2.52 -9.27
CA GLN A 107 -3.92 -1.16 -8.82
C GLN A 107 -3.81 -1.08 -7.30
N ALA A 108 -2.89 -0.25 -6.79
CA ALA A 108 -2.81 -0.01 -5.35
C ALA A 108 -4.08 0.68 -4.82
N SER A 109 -4.44 0.29 -3.63
CA SER A 109 -5.44 0.87 -2.75
C SER A 109 -4.94 0.71 -1.30
N ALA A 110 -5.79 0.93 -0.32
CA ALA A 110 -5.45 0.73 1.08
C ALA A 110 -6.69 0.32 1.89
N VAL A 111 -6.47 -0.32 3.04
CA VAL A 111 -7.54 -0.61 4.01
C VAL A 111 -8.25 0.64 4.53
N GLY A 112 -7.67 1.83 4.31
CA GLY A 112 -8.33 3.11 4.52
C GLY A 112 -9.66 3.26 3.79
N PHE A 113 -9.89 2.48 2.71
CA PHE A 113 -11.15 2.34 2.00
C PHE A 113 -12.35 2.10 2.94
N TYR A 114 -12.15 1.34 4.01
CA TYR A 114 -13.21 0.98 4.93
C TYR A 114 -13.51 2.04 6.00
N GLY A 115 -12.70 3.10 6.11
CA GLY A 115 -12.82 4.06 7.22
C GLY A 115 -12.56 3.41 8.58
N SER A 116 -12.99 4.05 9.67
CA SER A 116 -12.87 3.51 11.02
C SER A 116 -14.20 2.93 11.48
N ARG A 117 -14.30 1.61 11.62
CA ARG A 117 -15.56 0.87 11.90
C ARG A 117 -15.50 0.02 13.16
N GLY A 118 -14.70 0.46 14.14
CA GLY A 118 -14.61 -0.19 15.45
C GLY A 118 -14.18 -1.65 15.36
N ASP A 119 -14.99 -2.56 15.87
CA ASP A 119 -14.69 -4.00 15.95
C ASP A 119 -15.29 -4.81 14.78
N GLU A 120 -15.95 -4.16 13.83
CA GLU A 120 -16.49 -4.83 12.66
C GLU A 120 -15.39 -5.55 11.86
N ALA A 121 -15.64 -6.80 11.51
CA ALA A 121 -14.75 -7.55 10.63
C ALA A 121 -14.97 -7.08 9.20
N LEU A 122 -13.91 -6.60 8.56
CA LEU A 122 -13.93 -6.01 7.22
C LEU A 122 -13.24 -6.94 6.25
N THR A 123 -13.91 -7.22 5.16
CA THR A 123 -13.41 -8.07 4.08
C THR A 123 -13.51 -7.33 2.74
N GLU A 124 -13.10 -7.97 1.68
CA GLU A 124 -13.11 -7.39 0.33
C GLU A 124 -14.52 -6.96 -0.13
N ILE A 125 -15.58 -7.62 0.36
CA ILE A 125 -16.98 -7.29 0.03
C ILE A 125 -17.58 -6.19 0.89
N SER A 126 -16.89 -5.77 1.96
CA SER A 126 -17.36 -4.68 2.82
C SER A 126 -17.41 -3.37 2.04
N PRO A 127 -18.47 -2.56 2.19
CA PRO A 127 -18.62 -1.29 1.49
C PRO A 127 -17.58 -0.26 1.95
N PRO A 128 -17.36 0.81 1.17
CA PRO A 128 -16.51 1.92 1.59
C PRO A 128 -17.04 2.55 2.87
N GLY A 129 -16.12 3.04 3.69
CA GLY A 129 -16.43 3.82 4.87
C GLY A 129 -16.47 5.31 4.57
N GLU A 130 -16.36 6.11 5.62
CA GLU A 130 -16.43 7.57 5.58
C GLU A 130 -15.06 8.20 5.89
N GLY A 131 -14.92 9.47 5.51
CA GLY A 131 -13.78 10.32 5.80
C GLY A 131 -12.72 10.33 4.70
N PHE A 132 -11.75 11.23 4.88
CA PHE A 132 -10.76 11.57 3.85
C PHE A 132 -10.01 10.36 3.25
N LEU A 133 -9.63 9.38 4.07
CA LEU A 133 -8.92 8.20 3.57
C LEU A 133 -9.82 7.28 2.75
N ALA A 134 -11.08 7.10 3.19
CA ALA A 134 -12.04 6.26 2.49
C ALA A 134 -12.40 6.87 1.13
N GLU A 135 -12.70 8.15 1.09
CA GLU A 135 -12.98 8.90 -0.15
C GLU A 135 -11.78 8.90 -1.10
N THR A 136 -10.57 9.12 -0.55
CA THR A 136 -9.33 9.10 -1.35
C THR A 136 -9.09 7.74 -1.99
N THR A 137 -9.27 6.66 -1.24
CA THR A 137 -9.03 5.30 -1.75
C THR A 137 -10.12 4.85 -2.72
N ALA A 138 -11.38 5.18 -2.47
CA ALA A 138 -12.48 4.92 -3.40
C ALA A 138 -12.26 5.64 -4.75
N ALA A 139 -11.91 6.93 -4.72
CA ALA A 139 -11.58 7.68 -5.92
C ALA A 139 -10.34 7.12 -6.66
N TRP A 140 -9.38 6.56 -5.91
CA TRP A 140 -8.21 5.91 -6.51
C TRP A 140 -8.56 4.60 -7.21
N GLU A 141 -9.41 3.77 -6.60
CA GLU A 141 -9.91 2.54 -7.21
C GLU A 141 -10.71 2.86 -8.49
N GLU A 142 -11.61 3.86 -8.42
CA GLU A 142 -12.46 4.29 -9.53
C GLU A 142 -11.66 4.80 -10.73
N ALA A 143 -10.58 5.57 -10.49
CA ALA A 143 -9.76 6.15 -11.56
C ALA A 143 -9.08 5.10 -12.48
N SER A 144 -9.04 3.83 -12.08
CA SER A 144 -8.52 2.71 -12.89
C SER A 144 -9.60 1.77 -13.43
N ALA A 145 -10.88 1.97 -13.06
CA ALA A 145 -11.95 1.01 -13.35
C ALA A 145 -12.14 0.76 -14.85
N GLY A 146 -11.99 1.79 -15.67
CA GLY A 146 -12.14 1.69 -17.12
C GLY A 146 -11.22 0.68 -17.82
N VAL A 147 -10.17 0.18 -17.15
CA VAL A 147 -9.26 -0.81 -17.73
C VAL A 147 -9.94 -2.16 -18.00
N GLU A 148 -10.97 -2.49 -17.24
CA GLU A 148 -11.75 -3.73 -17.40
C GLU A 148 -12.50 -3.76 -18.73
N ALA A 149 -13.03 -2.61 -19.17
CA ALA A 149 -13.69 -2.47 -20.46
C ALA A 149 -12.71 -2.64 -21.67
N LEU A 150 -11.41 -2.56 -21.42
CA LEU A 150 -10.36 -2.84 -22.42
C LEU A 150 -10.00 -4.33 -22.50
N GLY A 151 -10.61 -5.18 -21.67
CA GLY A 151 -10.26 -6.60 -21.54
C GLY A 151 -9.00 -6.85 -20.70
N VAL A 152 -8.52 -5.86 -19.95
CA VAL A 152 -7.37 -5.98 -19.04
C VAL A 152 -7.89 -6.38 -17.65
N ARG A 153 -7.40 -7.47 -17.09
CA ARG A 153 -7.74 -7.92 -15.76
C ARG A 153 -7.26 -6.91 -14.73
N ARG A 154 -8.16 -6.44 -13.87
CA ARG A 154 -7.82 -5.49 -12.79
C ARG A 154 -7.85 -6.18 -11.44
N VAL A 155 -6.76 -6.01 -10.68
CA VAL A 155 -6.67 -6.43 -9.28
C VAL A 155 -6.43 -5.20 -8.42
N VAL A 156 -7.29 -5.00 -7.42
CA VAL A 156 -7.21 -3.85 -6.50
C VAL A 156 -6.61 -4.28 -5.16
N LEU A 157 -5.55 -3.62 -4.73
CA LEU A 157 -4.71 -4.01 -3.61
C LEU A 157 -5.03 -3.16 -2.36
N ARG A 158 -6.02 -3.53 -1.55
CA ARG A 158 -6.35 -2.85 -0.30
C ARG A 158 -5.35 -3.21 0.79
N THR A 159 -4.20 -2.55 0.73
CA THR A 159 -3.03 -2.84 1.55
C THR A 159 -3.14 -2.25 2.95
N GLY A 160 -2.82 -3.05 3.96
CA GLY A 160 -2.64 -2.64 5.35
C GLY A 160 -1.33 -1.92 5.60
N VAL A 161 -0.90 -1.85 6.86
CA VAL A 161 0.38 -1.24 7.25
C VAL A 161 1.52 -2.20 6.94
N VAL A 162 2.30 -1.89 5.90
CA VAL A 162 3.46 -2.72 5.53
C VAL A 162 4.59 -2.51 6.53
N LEU A 163 5.03 -3.61 7.14
CA LEU A 163 6.10 -3.62 8.14
C LEU A 163 7.45 -3.95 7.48
N ASP A 164 8.36 -2.97 7.51
CA ASP A 164 9.78 -3.11 7.16
C ASP A 164 10.60 -2.19 8.06
N PRO A 165 11.65 -2.67 8.75
CA PRO A 165 12.49 -1.83 9.61
C PRO A 165 13.29 -0.77 8.83
N ARG A 166 13.46 -0.94 7.51
CA ARG A 166 14.18 -0.01 6.63
C ARG A 166 13.34 1.18 6.16
N GLY A 167 12.00 1.12 6.33
CA GLY A 167 11.12 2.18 5.83
C GLY A 167 9.68 2.10 6.34
N GLY A 168 8.84 3.00 5.83
CA GLY A 168 7.41 3.02 6.15
C GLY A 168 7.08 3.35 7.60
N ALA A 169 5.98 2.77 8.09
CA ALA A 169 5.48 3.03 9.44
C ALA A 169 6.40 2.46 10.53
N LEU A 170 6.89 1.23 10.35
CA LEU A 170 7.73 0.57 11.36
C LEU A 170 9.02 1.34 11.62
N ALA A 171 9.72 1.80 10.57
CA ALA A 171 10.95 2.59 10.72
C ALA A 171 10.73 3.86 11.55
N LYS A 172 9.54 4.49 11.46
CA LYS A 172 9.18 5.66 12.28
C LYS A 172 8.81 5.30 13.72
N MET A 173 8.33 4.09 13.96
CA MET A 173 7.99 3.61 15.30
C MET A 173 9.22 3.14 16.08
N LEU A 174 10.24 2.60 15.42
CA LEU A 174 11.42 2.03 16.07
C LEU A 174 12.17 2.98 17.01
N PRO A 175 12.45 4.28 16.68
CA PRO A 175 13.24 5.15 17.55
C PRO A 175 12.68 5.30 18.96
N PRO A 176 11.42 5.67 19.20
CA PRO A 176 10.88 5.76 20.56
C PRO A 176 10.87 4.42 21.28
N PHE A 177 10.61 3.29 20.60
CA PHE A 177 10.66 1.97 21.21
C PHE A 177 12.07 1.57 21.63
N ARG A 178 13.10 1.85 20.82
CA ARG A 178 14.51 1.59 21.17
C ARG A 178 14.97 2.36 22.41
N LEU A 179 14.41 3.56 22.61
CA LEU A 179 14.66 4.40 23.79
C LEU A 179 13.83 3.98 25.03
N GLY A 180 13.00 2.92 24.93
CA GLY A 180 12.09 2.52 26.01
C GLY A 180 10.89 3.44 26.23
N LEU A 181 10.67 4.40 25.31
CA LEU A 181 9.55 5.36 25.34
C LEU A 181 8.35 4.88 24.50
N GLY A 182 8.37 3.63 24.01
CA GLY A 182 7.29 3.04 23.25
C GLY A 182 6.07 2.72 24.09
N GLY A 183 4.91 2.64 23.40
CA GLY A 183 3.66 2.26 24.05
C GLY A 183 2.47 2.41 23.11
N PRO A 184 1.25 2.22 23.64
CA PRO A 184 0.04 2.34 22.84
C PRO A 184 -0.22 3.79 22.43
N LEU A 185 -0.78 3.95 21.23
CA LEU A 185 -1.21 5.25 20.71
C LEU A 185 -2.68 5.47 21.09
N GLY A 186 -2.98 6.59 21.75
CA GLY A 186 -4.30 6.87 22.28
C GLY A 186 -4.76 5.77 23.26
N SER A 187 -5.93 5.20 23.01
CA SER A 187 -6.47 4.07 23.83
C SER A 187 -5.75 2.75 23.56
N GLY A 188 -5.04 2.62 22.44
CA GLY A 188 -4.45 1.37 21.98
C GLY A 188 -5.46 0.29 21.60
N ARG A 189 -6.78 0.61 21.57
CA ARG A 189 -7.86 -0.35 21.27
C ARG A 189 -8.14 -0.47 19.77
N GLN A 190 -7.70 0.50 18.97
CA GLN A 190 -7.86 0.48 17.51
C GLN A 190 -7.13 -0.71 16.90
N TRP A 191 -7.74 -1.27 15.85
CA TRP A 191 -7.16 -2.35 15.09
C TRP A 191 -6.03 -1.83 14.19
N MET A 192 -5.00 -2.64 14.04
CA MET A 192 -3.85 -2.36 13.18
C MET A 192 -3.73 -3.48 12.14
N PRO A 193 -4.33 -3.29 10.96
CA PRO A 193 -4.16 -4.22 9.86
C PRO A 193 -2.74 -4.09 9.33
N TRP A 194 -1.90 -5.07 9.60
CA TRP A 194 -0.49 -5.08 9.22
C TRP A 194 -0.18 -6.21 8.26
N ILE A 195 0.88 -6.06 7.50
CA ILE A 195 1.44 -7.12 6.67
C ILE A 195 2.97 -7.03 6.69
N HIS A 196 3.66 -8.15 6.78
CA HIS A 196 5.11 -8.17 6.61
C HIS A 196 5.48 -7.86 5.16
N ARG A 197 6.57 -7.13 4.92
CA ARG A 197 6.98 -6.76 3.55
C ARG A 197 7.14 -7.97 2.63
N ALA A 198 7.70 -9.09 3.13
CA ALA A 198 7.87 -10.29 2.31
C ALA A 198 6.54 -10.91 1.90
N ASP A 199 5.52 -10.90 2.78
CA ASP A 199 4.17 -11.37 2.41
C ASP A 199 3.49 -10.39 1.46
N GLN A 200 3.75 -9.08 1.61
CA GLN A 200 3.25 -8.07 0.67
C GLN A 200 3.77 -8.33 -0.75
N THR A 201 5.08 -8.51 -0.93
CA THR A 201 5.64 -8.78 -2.27
C THR A 201 5.23 -10.15 -2.80
N ALA A 202 5.18 -11.17 -1.95
CA ALA A 202 4.71 -12.49 -2.32
C ALA A 202 3.23 -12.47 -2.78
N ALA A 203 2.35 -11.71 -2.09
CA ALA A 203 0.96 -11.54 -2.49
C ALA A 203 0.83 -10.81 -3.83
N LEU A 204 1.64 -9.77 -4.07
CA LEU A 204 1.67 -9.08 -5.38
C LEU A 204 2.05 -10.05 -6.50
N ARG A 205 3.08 -10.86 -6.32
CA ARG A 205 3.51 -11.87 -7.29
C ARG A 205 2.43 -12.93 -7.51
N PHE A 206 1.87 -13.47 -6.43
CA PHE A 206 0.77 -14.43 -6.50
C PHE A 206 -0.39 -13.89 -7.34
N LEU A 207 -0.81 -12.65 -7.11
CA LEU A 207 -1.88 -12.01 -7.86
C LEU A 207 -1.50 -11.66 -9.32
N LEU A 208 -0.22 -11.42 -9.61
CA LEU A 208 0.26 -11.28 -10.99
C LEU A 208 0.12 -12.57 -11.79
N GLU A 209 0.47 -13.70 -11.18
CA GLU A 209 0.53 -15.03 -11.81
C GLU A 209 -0.83 -15.72 -11.95
N ARG A 210 -1.79 -15.42 -11.07
CA ARG A 210 -3.13 -16.01 -11.04
C ARG A 210 -4.09 -15.28 -11.97
N SER A 211 -4.26 -15.76 -13.17
CA SER A 211 -5.14 -15.15 -14.20
C SER A 211 -6.63 -15.26 -13.89
N ASP A 212 -7.01 -16.16 -12.98
CA ASP A 212 -8.36 -16.39 -12.50
C ASP A 212 -8.81 -15.44 -11.36
N LEU A 213 -7.92 -14.58 -10.86
CA LEU A 213 -8.19 -13.68 -9.76
C LEU A 213 -8.26 -12.21 -10.23
N ASP A 214 -9.37 -11.54 -9.95
CA ASP A 214 -9.63 -10.13 -10.27
C ASP A 214 -10.30 -9.37 -9.11
N GLY A 215 -10.52 -8.07 -9.28
CA GLY A 215 -11.21 -7.23 -8.28
C GLY A 215 -10.39 -6.98 -7.01
N PRO A 216 -11.04 -6.63 -5.87
CA PRO A 216 -10.35 -6.22 -4.65
C PRO A 216 -9.79 -7.38 -3.85
N PHE A 217 -8.60 -7.19 -3.28
CA PHE A 217 -7.94 -8.06 -2.31
C PHE A 217 -7.45 -7.24 -1.12
N VAL A 218 -7.70 -7.72 0.09
CA VAL A 218 -7.11 -7.20 1.32
C VAL A 218 -5.73 -7.80 1.49
N LEU A 219 -4.71 -6.96 1.54
CA LEU A 219 -3.32 -7.36 1.81
C LEU A 219 -2.98 -6.99 3.26
N ALA A 220 -3.36 -7.86 4.18
CA ALA A 220 -3.08 -7.78 5.61
C ALA A 220 -2.84 -9.19 6.16
N ALA A 221 -2.09 -9.29 7.25
CA ALA A 221 -1.91 -10.58 7.94
C ALA A 221 -3.27 -11.14 8.40
N PRO A 222 -3.48 -12.47 8.37
CA PRO A 222 -4.78 -13.08 8.66
C PRO A 222 -5.25 -12.89 10.10
N SER A 223 -4.32 -12.58 11.01
CA SER A 223 -4.58 -12.34 12.42
C SER A 223 -4.45 -10.85 12.74
N PRO A 224 -5.53 -10.05 12.62
CA PRO A 224 -5.50 -8.65 12.98
C PRO A 224 -5.22 -8.47 14.48
N VAL A 225 -4.44 -7.45 14.84
CA VAL A 225 -4.06 -7.14 16.22
C VAL A 225 -4.49 -5.74 16.60
N ARG A 226 -4.66 -5.48 17.90
CA ARG A 226 -4.87 -4.12 18.39
C ARG A 226 -3.54 -3.38 18.53
N ASN A 227 -3.56 -2.07 18.42
CA ASN A 227 -2.37 -1.23 18.53
C ASN A 227 -1.56 -1.51 19.80
N ARG A 228 -2.22 -1.68 20.95
CA ARG A 228 -1.54 -2.04 22.22
C ARG A 228 -0.85 -3.41 22.17
N GLU A 229 -1.42 -4.37 21.46
CA GLU A 229 -0.86 -5.73 21.31
C GLU A 229 0.35 -5.68 20.41
N PHE A 230 0.24 -4.96 19.30
CA PHE A 230 1.36 -4.68 18.40
C PHE A 230 2.51 -3.97 19.14
N GLY A 231 2.20 -2.91 19.92
CA GLY A 231 3.19 -2.19 20.70
C GLY A 231 3.91 -3.10 21.70
N ARG A 232 3.18 -3.97 22.41
CA ARG A 232 3.80 -4.97 23.31
C ARG A 232 4.67 -5.98 22.59
N ALA A 233 4.22 -6.46 21.41
CA ALA A 233 5.01 -7.38 20.60
C ALA A 233 6.32 -6.72 20.11
N LEU A 234 6.23 -5.47 19.64
CA LEU A 234 7.40 -4.69 19.21
C LEU A 234 8.37 -4.45 20.37
N GLY A 235 7.86 -4.08 21.55
CA GLY A 235 8.67 -3.92 22.76
C GLY A 235 9.41 -5.21 23.13
N ARG A 236 8.72 -6.36 23.15
CA ARG A 236 9.35 -7.67 23.40
C ARG A 236 10.44 -7.98 22.37
N ALA A 237 10.17 -7.76 21.08
CA ALA A 237 11.15 -8.00 20.02
C ALA A 237 12.41 -7.14 20.14
N LEU A 238 12.31 -5.96 20.75
CA LEU A 238 13.44 -5.05 20.97
C LEU A 238 14.06 -5.19 22.37
N GLY A 239 13.54 -6.06 23.25
CA GLY A 239 13.97 -6.14 24.63
C GLY A 239 13.72 -4.84 25.42
N ARG A 240 12.67 -4.10 25.11
CA ARG A 240 12.34 -2.80 25.71
C ARG A 240 10.90 -2.77 26.25
N PRO A 241 10.64 -2.03 27.34
CA PRO A 241 9.27 -1.81 27.80
C PRO A 241 8.48 -1.05 26.73
N ALA A 242 7.16 -1.34 26.68
CA ALA A 242 6.22 -0.67 25.79
C ALA A 242 5.00 -0.19 26.58
N LEU A 243 5.25 0.60 27.62
CA LEU A 243 4.28 0.96 28.65
C LEU A 243 3.81 2.43 28.58
N LEU A 244 4.56 3.31 27.90
CA LEU A 244 4.28 4.74 27.88
C LEU A 244 3.22 5.07 26.80
N PRO A 245 1.96 5.36 27.16
CA PRO A 245 0.96 5.70 26.18
C PRO A 245 1.23 7.09 25.58
N ALA A 246 1.10 7.23 24.26
CA ALA A 246 1.03 8.53 23.62
C ALA A 246 -0.42 9.04 23.66
N PRO A 247 -0.75 10.09 24.44
CA PRO A 247 -2.14 10.56 24.57
C PRO A 247 -2.73 11.00 23.23
N ALA A 248 -3.99 10.65 22.96
CA ALA A 248 -4.66 11.01 21.72
C ALA A 248 -4.68 12.53 21.48
N LEU A 249 -4.84 13.33 22.53
CA LEU A 249 -4.80 14.79 22.44
C LEU A 249 -3.44 15.28 21.92
N ALA A 250 -2.34 14.74 22.47
CA ALA A 250 -0.98 15.10 22.04
C ALA A 250 -0.75 14.73 20.58
N LEU A 251 -1.22 13.54 20.14
CA LEU A 251 -1.14 13.12 18.75
C LEU A 251 -1.95 14.03 17.82
N ARG A 252 -3.16 14.46 18.22
CA ARG A 252 -3.98 15.40 17.45
C ARG A 252 -3.34 16.80 17.39
N LEU A 253 -2.75 17.28 18.46
CA LEU A 253 -2.02 18.56 18.47
C LEU A 253 -0.79 18.50 17.55
N LEU A 254 -0.06 17.40 17.56
CA LEU A 254 1.16 17.24 16.75
C LEU A 254 0.85 17.04 15.27
N PHE A 255 -0.09 16.14 14.95
CA PHE A 255 -0.35 15.67 13.58
C PHE A 255 -1.60 16.29 12.93
N GLY A 256 -2.45 16.97 13.71
CA GLY A 256 -3.74 17.48 13.23
C GLY A 256 -4.64 16.31 12.79
N GLU A 257 -5.36 16.48 11.69
CA GLU A 257 -6.24 15.44 11.13
C GLU A 257 -5.49 14.16 10.75
N MET A 258 -4.20 14.24 10.39
CA MET A 258 -3.41 13.04 10.10
C MET A 258 -3.31 12.08 11.30
N ALA A 259 -3.61 12.53 12.53
CA ALA A 259 -3.69 11.65 13.70
C ALA A 259 -4.70 10.52 13.52
N GLU A 260 -5.69 10.67 12.63
CA GLU A 260 -6.66 9.63 12.29
C GLU A 260 -5.99 8.34 11.78
N VAL A 261 -4.88 8.45 11.05
CA VAL A 261 -4.11 7.30 10.54
C VAL A 261 -3.64 6.38 11.66
N VAL A 262 -3.35 6.94 12.85
CA VAL A 262 -2.80 6.18 13.99
C VAL A 262 -3.79 5.98 15.12
N LEU A 263 -4.85 6.78 15.18
CA LEU A 263 -5.91 6.69 16.21
C LEU A 263 -7.12 5.91 15.72
N GLY A 264 -7.35 5.86 14.40
CA GLY A 264 -8.33 5.00 13.76
C GLY A 264 -7.77 3.60 13.48
N GLY A 265 -8.60 2.72 12.93
CA GLY A 265 -8.15 1.39 12.55
C GLY A 265 -9.26 0.55 11.92
N GLN A 266 -8.84 -0.49 11.23
CA GLN A 266 -9.70 -1.43 10.51
C GLN A 266 -9.38 -2.86 10.95
N ARG A 267 -10.40 -3.64 11.28
CA ARG A 267 -10.26 -5.08 11.50
C ARG A 267 -10.36 -5.80 10.15
N ALA A 268 -9.44 -5.49 9.26
CA ALA A 268 -9.43 -6.04 7.91
C ALA A 268 -8.87 -7.47 7.88
N ARG A 269 -9.50 -8.35 7.10
CA ARG A 269 -9.14 -9.76 6.94
C ARG A 269 -8.98 -10.10 5.46
N PRO A 270 -7.93 -10.83 5.07
CA PRO A 270 -7.63 -11.19 3.68
C PRO A 270 -8.40 -12.44 3.23
N GLU A 271 -9.74 -12.41 3.27
CA GLU A 271 -10.55 -13.61 3.03
C GLU A 271 -10.35 -14.17 1.63
N ARG A 272 -10.24 -13.31 0.61
CA ARG A 272 -10.04 -13.74 -0.77
C ARG A 272 -8.64 -14.31 -1.02
N LEU A 273 -7.59 -13.75 -0.40
CA LEU A 273 -6.23 -14.31 -0.50
C LEU A 273 -6.18 -15.71 0.14
N LEU A 274 -6.80 -15.87 1.33
CA LEU A 274 -6.88 -17.17 2.02
C LEU A 274 -7.67 -18.17 1.19
N ALA A 275 -8.83 -17.79 0.67
CA ALA A 275 -9.66 -18.66 -0.19
C ALA A 275 -8.95 -19.06 -1.49
N ALA A 276 -8.10 -18.19 -2.03
CA ALA A 276 -7.28 -18.46 -3.22
C ALA A 276 -6.06 -19.35 -2.92
N GLY A 277 -5.83 -19.71 -1.65
CA GLY A 277 -4.72 -20.58 -1.24
C GLY A 277 -3.38 -19.86 -1.03
N PHE A 278 -3.39 -18.53 -0.86
CA PHE A 278 -2.17 -17.78 -0.52
C PHE A 278 -1.71 -18.14 0.89
N ALA A 279 -0.43 -18.56 1.03
CA ALA A 279 0.18 -18.90 2.31
C ALA A 279 1.00 -17.73 2.86
N PHE A 280 0.52 -17.13 3.94
CA PHE A 280 1.28 -16.14 4.69
C PHE A 280 2.44 -16.81 5.45
N ARG A 281 3.59 -16.12 5.53
CA ARG A 281 4.76 -16.56 6.31
C ARG A 281 4.79 -15.93 7.70
N PHE A 282 4.14 -14.79 7.85
CA PHE A 282 4.16 -13.98 9.08
C PHE A 282 2.76 -13.62 9.57
#